data_169604979b34369f2ff13e795fd708d5
#
_entry.id   169604979b34369f2ff13e795fd708d5
#
_cell.length_a   1.000
_cell.length_b   1.000
_cell.length_c   1.000
_cell.angle_alpha   90.00
_cell.angle_beta   90.00
_cell.angle_gamma   90.00
#
_symmetry.space_group_name_H-M   'P 1'
#
loop_
_entity.id
_entity.type
_entity.pdbx_description
1 polymer ?
#
loop_
_entity_poly.entity_id
_entity_poly.type
_entity_poly.pdbx_seq_one_letter_code
_entity_poly.pdbx_strand_id
1 'polypeptide(L)'
;MSRVVVSFHSPGTPRNQVVYFRMGDDDKETLGDMLLERAPGNFSPKKEKYRGKNIAVYPLGNDDFLAVYSEEGFYVVSYQKSLIEKVIDTREDEEKALSNDPVFSKAMQKKKTHNFLTLYGRTPSMPFLQDNKGCWSEFDFHMNSDVVYLTGDTFMPDTCDCMNQISGKLKSIPDIREDSLIISADKDSMAGYMEEAYERNSRTLFNECVANLSRDAAFMLVADMNKVSRNPERFEPYLPAFLLENAPLFQSFILSAQLSVVNDRLSHIMVLTYKD
;
A
#
# COMPACT_ATOMS: atom_id res chain seq x y z
N MET A 1 14.02 -12.89 -13.57
CA MET A 1 12.84 -12.72 -12.69
C MET A 1 12.07 -11.48 -13.12
N SER A 2 10.84 -11.60 -13.59
CA SER A 2 10.12 -10.48 -14.24
C SER A 2 9.14 -9.74 -13.30
N ARG A 3 8.61 -10.39 -12.28
CA ARG A 3 7.69 -9.80 -11.32
C ARG A 3 7.71 -10.60 -10.01
N VAL A 4 7.70 -9.90 -8.88
CA VAL A 4 7.53 -10.46 -7.54
C VAL A 4 6.24 -9.92 -6.96
N VAL A 5 5.44 -10.78 -6.35
CA VAL A 5 4.26 -10.40 -5.58
C VAL A 5 4.50 -10.80 -4.13
N VAL A 6 4.21 -9.89 -3.21
CA VAL A 6 4.28 -10.16 -1.77
C VAL A 6 2.92 -9.91 -1.16
N SER A 7 2.38 -10.89 -0.45
CA SER A 7 1.16 -10.71 0.34
C SER A 7 1.49 -10.68 1.83
N PHE A 8 0.88 -9.74 2.53
CA PHE A 8 1.00 -9.58 3.98
C PHE A 8 -0.28 -10.08 4.65
N HIS A 9 -0.14 -10.86 5.71
CA HIS A 9 -1.23 -11.48 6.43
C HIS A 9 -1.23 -11.04 7.91
N SER A 10 -2.42 -11.00 8.53
CA SER A 10 -2.54 -10.72 9.96
C SER A 10 -1.75 -11.75 10.79
N PRO A 11 -1.04 -11.34 11.83
CA PRO A 11 -1.00 -10.03 12.49
C PRO A 11 -0.03 -8.98 11.89
N GLY A 12 0.39 -9.13 10.64
CA GLY A 12 1.18 -8.10 9.95
C GLY A 12 2.68 -8.09 10.24
N THR A 13 3.19 -9.12 10.91
CA THR A 13 4.64 -9.24 11.16
C THR A 13 5.39 -9.64 9.89
N PRO A 14 6.70 -9.36 9.77
CA PRO A 14 7.52 -9.81 8.64
C PRO A 14 7.49 -11.33 8.39
N ARG A 15 7.17 -12.12 9.42
CA ARG A 15 7.02 -13.59 9.31
C ARG A 15 5.69 -14.02 8.69
N ASN A 16 4.67 -13.14 8.66
CA ASN A 16 3.35 -13.43 8.10
C ASN A 16 3.21 -12.89 6.68
N GLN A 17 4.21 -13.10 5.86
CA GLN A 17 4.21 -12.74 4.45
C GLN A 17 4.42 -13.97 3.57
N VAL A 18 3.87 -13.88 2.37
CA VAL A 18 4.09 -14.88 1.31
C VAL A 18 4.63 -14.16 0.10
N VAL A 19 5.73 -14.67 -0.43
CA VAL A 19 6.39 -14.15 -1.63
C VAL A 19 6.10 -15.10 -2.79
N TYR A 20 5.62 -14.55 -3.90
CA TYR A 20 5.30 -15.28 -5.12
C TYR A 20 6.17 -14.74 -6.27
N PHE A 21 6.77 -15.64 -7.02
CA PHE A 21 7.54 -15.27 -8.21
C PHE A 21 7.62 -16.42 -9.22
N ARG A 22 8.01 -16.09 -10.44
CA ARG A 22 8.32 -17.09 -11.46
C ARG A 22 9.83 -17.07 -11.73
N MET A 23 10.39 -18.24 -11.90
CA MET A 23 11.79 -18.45 -12.27
C MET A 23 11.85 -19.28 -13.56
N GLY A 24 12.83 -18.97 -14.39
CA GLY A 24 13.24 -19.83 -15.50
C GLY A 24 13.91 -21.11 -14.99
N ASP A 25 14.11 -22.08 -15.89
CA ASP A 25 14.73 -23.36 -15.49
C ASP A 25 16.17 -23.18 -15.03
N ASP A 26 16.90 -22.25 -15.60
CA ASP A 26 18.30 -21.93 -15.26
C ASP A 26 18.44 -21.27 -13.86
N ASP A 27 17.38 -20.63 -13.36
CA ASP A 27 17.40 -19.94 -12.06
C ASP A 27 17.05 -20.86 -10.87
N LYS A 28 16.52 -22.06 -11.13
CA LYS A 28 16.04 -22.98 -10.09
C LYS A 28 17.18 -23.52 -9.23
N GLU A 29 18.30 -23.90 -9.85
CA GLU A 29 19.49 -24.39 -9.15
C GLU A 29 20.06 -23.29 -8.27
N THR A 30 20.14 -22.06 -8.81
CA THR A 30 20.66 -20.89 -8.08
C THR A 30 19.86 -20.60 -6.80
N LEU A 31 18.52 -20.68 -6.84
CA LEU A 31 17.72 -20.48 -5.64
C LEU A 31 17.94 -21.60 -4.60
N GLY A 32 18.00 -22.86 -5.05
CA GLY A 32 18.29 -23.99 -4.19
C GLY A 32 19.63 -23.84 -3.50
N ASP A 33 20.67 -23.49 -4.24
CA ASP A 33 22.02 -23.28 -3.73
C ASP A 33 22.10 -22.10 -2.75
N MET A 34 21.48 -20.98 -3.06
CA MET A 34 21.39 -19.82 -2.14
C MET A 34 20.70 -20.16 -0.82
N LEU A 35 19.67 -21.00 -0.84
CA LEU A 35 18.97 -21.44 0.37
C LEU A 35 19.81 -22.43 1.17
N LEU A 36 20.54 -23.32 0.49
CA LEU A 36 21.43 -24.26 1.13
C LEU A 36 22.68 -23.60 1.75
N GLU A 37 23.23 -22.58 1.10
CA GLU A 37 24.34 -21.79 1.64
C GLU A 37 23.98 -21.06 2.94
N ARG A 38 22.71 -20.70 3.11
CA ARG A 38 22.21 -20.05 4.33
C ARG A 38 21.75 -21.03 5.40
N ALA A 39 21.61 -22.30 5.07
CA ALA A 39 21.23 -23.33 6.03
C ALA A 39 22.42 -23.70 6.92
N PRO A 40 22.24 -23.90 8.23
CA PRO A 40 23.34 -24.31 9.11
C PRO A 40 23.78 -25.75 8.82
N GLY A 41 25.07 -25.92 8.49
CA GLY A 41 25.71 -27.22 8.33
C GLY A 41 25.30 -28.00 7.06
N ASN A 42 25.53 -29.31 7.06
CA ASN A 42 25.17 -30.22 5.96
C ASN A 42 23.68 -30.57 6.00
N PHE A 43 22.79 -29.56 5.87
CA PHE A 43 21.37 -29.78 5.98
C PHE A 43 20.73 -30.06 4.61
N SER A 44 19.88 -31.09 4.55
CA SER A 44 18.98 -31.33 3.41
C SER A 44 17.58 -30.83 3.75
N PRO A 45 16.90 -30.12 2.85
CA PRO A 45 15.56 -29.64 3.11
C PRO A 45 14.60 -30.77 3.41
N LYS A 46 13.82 -30.66 4.46
CA LYS A 46 12.77 -31.61 4.78
C LYS A 46 11.62 -31.44 3.79
N LYS A 47 11.22 -32.51 3.12
CA LYS A 47 10.06 -32.52 2.23
C LYS A 47 8.85 -33.00 3.00
N GLU A 48 7.83 -32.17 3.09
CA GLU A 48 6.54 -32.50 3.68
C GLU A 48 5.46 -32.53 2.59
N LYS A 49 4.51 -33.44 2.71
CA LYS A 49 3.38 -33.55 1.77
C LYS A 49 2.15 -32.89 2.35
N TYR A 50 1.50 -32.06 1.53
CA TYR A 50 0.20 -31.47 1.82
C TYR A 50 -0.68 -31.60 0.58
N ARG A 51 -1.84 -32.26 0.68
CA ARG A 51 -2.76 -32.52 -0.45
C ARG A 51 -2.05 -33.04 -1.72
N GLY A 52 -1.09 -33.96 -1.54
CA GLY A 52 -0.33 -34.52 -2.65
C GLY A 52 0.79 -33.63 -3.20
N LYS A 53 0.86 -32.37 -2.80
CA LYS A 53 1.94 -31.43 -3.17
C LYS A 53 3.10 -31.50 -2.17
N ASN A 54 4.31 -31.22 -2.65
CA ASN A 54 5.50 -31.21 -1.82
C ASN A 54 5.81 -29.79 -1.35
N ILE A 55 6.02 -29.62 -0.05
CA ILE A 55 6.55 -28.39 0.57
C ILE A 55 7.95 -28.70 1.07
N ALA A 56 8.96 -27.97 0.58
CA ALA A 56 10.31 -28.06 1.08
C ALA A 56 10.50 -27.08 2.24
N VAL A 57 11.02 -27.57 3.37
CA VAL A 57 11.26 -26.73 4.56
C VAL A 57 12.76 -26.65 4.79
N TYR A 58 13.29 -25.44 4.72
CA TYR A 58 14.69 -25.09 4.93
C TYR A 58 14.85 -24.48 6.31
N PRO A 59 15.72 -24.99 7.20
CA PRO A 59 16.04 -24.26 8.41
C PRO A 59 16.93 -23.07 8.06
N LEU A 60 16.65 -21.98 8.71
CA LEU A 60 17.50 -20.80 8.74
C LEU A 60 18.15 -20.72 10.13
N GLY A 61 19.20 -19.95 10.28
CA GLY A 61 19.74 -19.67 11.61
C GLY A 61 18.68 -19.06 12.54
N ASN A 62 18.91 -19.12 13.87
CA ASN A 62 18.02 -18.54 14.91
C ASN A 62 16.63 -19.18 15.04
N ASP A 63 16.52 -20.50 14.89
CA ASP A 63 15.28 -21.27 14.98
C ASP A 63 14.20 -20.88 13.97
N ASP A 64 14.58 -20.22 12.88
CA ASP A 64 13.69 -19.88 11.79
C ASP A 64 13.68 -20.96 10.69
N PHE A 65 12.57 -21.03 9.99
CA PHE A 65 12.37 -21.94 8.87
C PHE A 65 11.77 -21.20 7.68
N LEU A 66 12.18 -21.60 6.48
CA LEU A 66 11.58 -21.12 5.24
C LEU A 66 10.88 -22.29 4.55
N ALA A 67 9.59 -22.16 4.34
CA ALA A 67 8.78 -23.10 3.58
C ALA A 67 8.71 -22.66 2.12
N VAL A 68 8.96 -23.57 1.20
CA VAL A 68 8.95 -23.35 -0.24
C VAL A 68 8.04 -24.37 -0.92
N TYR A 69 7.12 -23.86 -1.71
CA TYR A 69 6.32 -24.65 -2.63
C TYR A 69 6.63 -24.21 -4.06
N SER A 70 6.79 -25.16 -4.97
CA SER A 70 7.02 -24.87 -6.38
C SER A 70 6.25 -25.81 -7.28
N GLU A 71 5.67 -25.27 -8.34
CA GLU A 71 5.00 -26.01 -9.40
C GLU A 71 5.07 -25.25 -10.72
N GLU A 72 5.53 -25.92 -11.79
CA GLU A 72 5.62 -25.36 -13.15
C GLU A 72 6.32 -23.99 -13.26
N GLY A 73 7.44 -23.83 -12.55
CA GLY A 73 8.19 -22.57 -12.54
C GLY A 73 7.60 -21.47 -11.68
N PHE A 74 6.49 -21.72 -11.01
CA PHE A 74 5.88 -20.84 -10.01
C PHE A 74 6.38 -21.22 -8.63
N TYR A 75 6.89 -20.25 -7.88
CA TYR A 75 7.45 -20.40 -6.56
C TYR A 75 6.67 -19.61 -5.54
N VAL A 76 6.44 -20.19 -4.38
CA VAL A 76 5.82 -19.57 -3.22
C VAL A 76 6.68 -19.82 -2.00
N VAL A 77 7.03 -18.77 -1.30
CA VAL A 77 7.95 -18.80 -0.17
C VAL A 77 7.35 -18.07 1.02
N SER A 78 7.42 -18.67 2.21
CA SER A 78 6.96 -18.06 3.46
C SER A 78 7.75 -18.61 4.66
N TYR A 79 7.88 -17.78 5.70
CA TYR A 79 8.30 -18.24 7.04
C TYR A 79 7.23 -19.07 7.76
N GLN A 80 5.99 -19.05 7.26
CA GLN A 80 4.86 -19.80 7.82
C GLN A 80 4.40 -20.89 6.85
N LYS A 81 4.68 -22.15 7.20
CA LYS A 81 4.21 -23.30 6.39
C LYS A 81 2.69 -23.28 6.20
N SER A 82 1.94 -22.88 7.22
CA SER A 82 0.48 -22.77 7.17
C SER A 82 -0.02 -21.78 6.11
N LEU A 83 0.75 -20.75 5.76
CA LEU A 83 0.41 -19.85 4.66
C LEU A 83 0.65 -20.51 3.30
N ILE A 84 1.70 -21.33 3.17
CA ILE A 84 1.93 -22.15 1.97
C ILE A 84 0.79 -23.16 1.77
N GLU A 85 0.33 -23.80 2.85
CA GLU A 85 -0.82 -24.73 2.80
C GLU A 85 -2.09 -24.01 2.30
N LYS A 86 -2.37 -22.79 2.77
CA LYS A 86 -3.49 -21.97 2.28
C LYS A 86 -3.36 -21.60 0.79
N VAL A 87 -2.14 -21.37 0.30
CA VAL A 87 -1.92 -21.13 -1.14
C VAL A 87 -2.27 -22.38 -1.95
N ILE A 88 -1.86 -23.57 -1.49
CA ILE A 88 -2.21 -24.82 -2.14
C ILE A 88 -3.72 -25.03 -2.12
N ASP A 89 -4.39 -24.78 -0.98
CA ASP A 89 -5.85 -24.86 -0.86
C ASP A 89 -6.57 -23.93 -1.85
N THR A 90 -6.10 -22.70 -1.99
CA THR A 90 -6.68 -21.71 -2.92
C THR A 90 -6.47 -22.10 -4.38
N ARG A 91 -5.36 -22.74 -4.72
CA ARG A 91 -5.10 -23.23 -6.08
C ARG A 91 -5.97 -24.43 -6.47
N GLU A 92 -6.34 -25.26 -5.51
CA GLU A 92 -7.24 -26.41 -5.74
C GLU A 92 -8.73 -26.02 -5.71
N ASP A 93 -9.05 -24.92 -5.01
CA ASP A 93 -10.40 -24.39 -4.89
C ASP A 93 -10.41 -22.96 -5.44
N GLU A 94 -10.63 -22.86 -6.76
CA GLU A 94 -10.62 -21.57 -7.47
C GLU A 94 -11.67 -20.57 -6.93
N GLU A 95 -12.76 -21.05 -6.30
CA GLU A 95 -13.78 -20.17 -5.72
C GLU A 95 -13.20 -19.27 -4.62
N LYS A 96 -12.14 -19.71 -3.95
CA LYS A 96 -11.42 -18.94 -2.92
C LYS A 96 -10.37 -17.99 -3.48
N ALA A 97 -10.15 -18.02 -4.80
CA ALA A 97 -9.15 -17.17 -5.41
C ALA A 97 -9.56 -15.69 -5.32
N LEU A 98 -8.60 -14.85 -4.97
CA LEU A 98 -8.80 -13.39 -4.86
C LEU A 98 -9.26 -12.76 -6.20
N SER A 99 -8.91 -13.38 -7.34
CA SER A 99 -9.39 -13.00 -8.67
C SER A 99 -10.93 -13.06 -8.82
N ASN A 100 -11.61 -13.81 -7.96
CA ASN A 100 -13.07 -13.92 -7.95
C ASN A 100 -13.74 -12.88 -7.03
N ASP A 101 -12.97 -12.11 -6.26
CA ASP A 101 -13.50 -10.92 -5.58
C ASP A 101 -13.78 -9.83 -6.64
N PRO A 102 -15.05 -9.43 -6.83
CA PRO A 102 -15.42 -8.52 -7.92
C PRO A 102 -14.81 -7.13 -7.75
N VAL A 103 -14.59 -6.68 -6.50
CA VAL A 103 -13.99 -5.38 -6.21
C VAL A 103 -12.48 -5.41 -6.47
N PHE A 104 -11.80 -6.47 -6.05
CA PHE A 104 -10.39 -6.67 -6.35
C PHE A 104 -10.14 -6.82 -7.85
N SER A 105 -11.02 -7.54 -8.56
CA SER A 105 -10.91 -7.68 -10.01
C SER A 105 -11.01 -6.35 -10.74
N LYS A 106 -11.87 -5.42 -10.29
CA LYS A 106 -11.92 -4.04 -10.81
C LYS A 106 -10.59 -3.31 -10.60
N ALA A 107 -10.00 -3.44 -9.41
CA ALA A 107 -8.70 -2.83 -9.11
C ALA A 107 -7.57 -3.39 -9.99
N MET A 108 -7.58 -4.70 -10.27
CA MET A 108 -6.58 -5.37 -11.08
C MET A 108 -6.71 -5.11 -12.59
N GLN A 109 -7.89 -4.73 -13.08
CA GLN A 109 -8.13 -4.50 -14.51
C GLN A 109 -7.46 -3.23 -15.06
N LYS A 110 -7.11 -2.29 -14.18
CA LYS A 110 -6.40 -1.08 -14.58
C LYS A 110 -5.04 -1.45 -15.14
N LYS A 111 -4.83 -1.22 -16.43
CA LYS A 111 -3.55 -1.49 -17.10
C LYS A 111 -2.48 -0.62 -16.47
N LYS A 112 -1.49 -1.26 -15.87
CA LYS A 112 -0.33 -0.61 -15.26
C LYS A 112 0.86 -0.75 -16.18
N THR A 113 1.34 0.37 -16.67
CA THR A 113 2.53 0.43 -17.49
C THR A 113 3.67 1.00 -16.65
N HIS A 114 4.73 0.21 -16.46
CA HIS A 114 6.03 0.67 -15.92
C HIS A 114 6.05 1.19 -14.46
N ASN A 115 5.14 0.73 -13.61
CA ASN A 115 5.22 1.06 -12.18
C ASN A 115 6.32 0.24 -11.51
N PHE A 116 7.10 0.90 -10.66
CA PHE A 116 8.12 0.23 -9.85
C PHE A 116 7.47 -0.70 -8.80
N LEU A 117 6.44 -0.21 -8.13
CA LEU A 117 5.71 -0.93 -7.10
C LEU A 117 4.24 -0.54 -7.14
N THR A 118 3.36 -1.53 -7.04
CA THR A 118 1.94 -1.31 -6.78
C THR A 118 1.55 -2.05 -5.51
N LEU A 119 0.88 -1.37 -4.59
CA LEU A 119 0.27 -1.96 -3.40
C LEU A 119 -1.23 -2.12 -3.60
N TYR A 120 -1.77 -3.22 -3.08
CA TYR A 120 -3.21 -3.46 -2.97
C TYR A 120 -3.56 -3.68 -1.51
N GLY A 121 -4.49 -2.88 -0.99
CA GLY A 121 -4.98 -2.99 0.38
C GLY A 121 -6.47 -3.27 0.42
N ARG A 122 -6.91 -4.23 1.26
CA ARG A 122 -8.34 -4.47 1.53
C ARG A 122 -8.85 -3.46 2.57
N THR A 123 -8.66 -2.19 2.25
CA THR A 123 -8.99 -1.05 3.10
C THR A 123 -9.16 0.19 2.24
N PRO A 124 -9.93 1.20 2.66
CA PRO A 124 -9.94 2.50 2.00
C PRO A 124 -8.57 3.17 2.04
N SER A 125 -8.33 4.07 1.09
CA SER A 125 -7.08 4.82 1.00
C SER A 125 -6.86 5.80 2.16
N MET A 126 -7.96 6.29 2.74
CA MET A 126 -7.92 7.23 3.86
C MET A 126 -8.55 6.62 5.11
N PRO A 127 -7.92 6.75 6.29
CA PRO A 127 -8.42 6.14 7.53
C PRO A 127 -9.82 6.57 7.93
N PHE A 128 -10.21 7.81 7.68
CA PHE A 128 -11.57 8.30 8.01
C PHE A 128 -12.69 7.60 7.19
N LEU A 129 -12.32 6.77 6.21
CA LEU A 129 -13.24 5.97 5.40
C LEU A 129 -13.31 4.49 5.86
N GLN A 130 -12.67 4.10 6.95
CA GLN A 130 -12.52 2.69 7.40
C GLN A 130 -13.83 1.95 7.64
N ASP A 131 -14.94 2.65 7.83
CA ASP A 131 -16.26 2.02 7.99
C ASP A 131 -16.77 1.34 6.70
N ASN A 132 -16.17 1.65 5.55
CA ASN A 132 -16.53 1.08 4.26
C ASN A 132 -15.89 -0.30 4.07
N LYS A 133 -16.59 -1.34 4.50
CA LYS A 133 -16.13 -2.73 4.40
C LYS A 133 -16.19 -3.25 2.95
N GLY A 134 -15.23 -4.10 2.60
CA GLY A 134 -15.19 -4.78 1.30
C GLY A 134 -14.63 -3.94 0.16
N CYS A 135 -14.10 -2.75 0.42
CA CYS A 135 -13.37 -1.96 -0.56
C CYS A 135 -11.94 -2.50 -0.78
N TRP A 136 -11.37 -2.16 -1.93
CA TRP A 136 -9.97 -2.37 -2.25
C TRP A 136 -9.35 -1.07 -2.73
N SER A 137 -8.20 -0.71 -2.18
CA SER A 137 -7.39 0.40 -2.66
C SER A 137 -6.15 -0.11 -3.36
N GLU A 138 -5.78 0.57 -4.42
CA GLU A 138 -4.47 0.40 -5.05
C GLU A 138 -3.65 1.66 -4.87
N PHE A 139 -2.32 1.50 -4.76
CA PHE A 139 -1.36 2.57 -4.69
C PHE A 139 -0.21 2.26 -5.63
N ASP A 140 -0.02 3.10 -6.61
CA ASP A 140 1.13 3.06 -7.51
C ASP A 140 2.22 4.00 -6.99
N PHE A 141 3.40 3.45 -6.78
CA PHE A 141 4.57 4.20 -6.34
C PHE A 141 5.39 4.67 -7.53
N HIS A 142 5.67 5.96 -7.55
CA HIS A 142 6.61 6.60 -8.44
C HIS A 142 7.59 7.42 -7.61
N MET A 143 8.85 7.37 -7.95
CA MET A 143 9.89 8.05 -7.20
C MET A 143 10.92 8.65 -8.15
N ASN A 144 11.34 9.87 -7.85
CA ASN A 144 12.53 10.51 -8.42
C ASN A 144 13.43 11.03 -7.29
N SER A 145 14.41 11.88 -7.60
CA SER A 145 15.36 12.42 -6.60
C SER A 145 14.69 13.22 -5.47
N ASP A 146 13.61 13.93 -5.78
CA ASP A 146 13.08 14.97 -4.90
C ASP A 146 11.65 14.68 -4.44
N VAL A 147 10.97 13.74 -5.11
CA VAL A 147 9.54 13.52 -4.90
C VAL A 147 9.19 12.03 -4.92
N VAL A 148 8.38 11.61 -3.96
CA VAL A 148 7.71 10.31 -3.94
C VAL A 148 6.22 10.52 -4.15
N TYR A 149 5.66 9.90 -5.19
CA TYR A 149 4.24 9.93 -5.51
C TYR A 149 3.60 8.58 -5.19
N LEU A 150 2.46 8.62 -4.53
CA LEU A 150 1.54 7.50 -4.36
C LEU A 150 0.22 7.91 -5.00
N THR A 151 -0.12 7.30 -6.10
CA THR A 151 -1.37 7.58 -6.81
C THR A 151 -2.19 6.33 -6.95
N GLY A 152 -3.51 6.44 -6.94
CA GLY A 152 -4.36 5.28 -7.17
C GLY A 152 -5.83 5.55 -6.93
N ASP A 153 -6.57 4.45 -6.84
CA ASP A 153 -8.02 4.49 -6.65
C ASP A 153 -8.45 3.53 -5.52
N THR A 154 -9.53 3.89 -4.85
CA THR A 154 -10.29 3.00 -3.97
C THR A 154 -11.56 2.56 -4.69
N PHE A 155 -11.73 1.26 -4.85
CA PHE A 155 -12.88 0.60 -5.46
C PHE A 155 -13.82 0.09 -4.38
N MET A 156 -15.11 0.29 -4.56
CA MET A 156 -16.15 -0.07 -3.60
C MET A 156 -17.06 -1.15 -4.14
N PRO A 157 -17.72 -1.93 -3.25
CA PRO A 157 -18.76 -2.86 -3.67
C PRO A 157 -19.96 -2.12 -4.28
N ASP A 158 -20.54 -2.64 -5.35
CA ASP A 158 -21.72 -2.06 -6.00
C ASP A 158 -22.97 -2.04 -5.10
N THR A 159 -22.98 -2.84 -4.05
CA THR A 159 -24.07 -2.96 -3.07
C THR A 159 -24.02 -1.92 -1.95
N CYS A 160 -23.00 -1.08 -1.95
CA CYS A 160 -22.78 -0.09 -0.88
C CYS A 160 -23.33 1.28 -1.28
N ASP A 161 -24.09 1.92 -0.39
CA ASP A 161 -24.37 3.38 -0.47
C ASP A 161 -23.17 4.21 0.03
N CYS A 162 -21.98 3.81 -0.45
CA CYS A 162 -20.74 4.32 0.07
C CYS A 162 -20.52 5.79 -0.25
N MET A 163 -21.06 6.27 -1.38
CA MET A 163 -20.86 7.67 -1.78
C MET A 163 -21.57 8.65 -0.85
N ASN A 164 -22.77 8.32 -0.38
CA ASN A 164 -23.46 9.14 0.62
C ASN A 164 -22.75 9.10 1.98
N GLN A 165 -22.26 7.94 2.38
CA GLN A 165 -21.47 7.79 3.61
C GLN A 165 -20.17 8.60 3.55
N ILE A 166 -19.46 8.56 2.42
CA ILE A 166 -18.24 9.34 2.18
C ILE A 166 -18.54 10.83 2.25
N SER A 167 -19.60 11.29 1.59
CA SER A 167 -20.02 12.69 1.64
C SER A 167 -20.33 13.15 3.07
N GLY A 168 -20.95 12.28 3.90
CA GLY A 168 -21.16 12.55 5.32
C GLY A 168 -19.87 12.66 6.11
N LYS A 169 -18.93 11.74 5.87
CA LYS A 169 -17.60 11.76 6.52
C LYS A 169 -16.77 12.98 6.14
N LEU A 170 -16.75 13.35 4.86
CA LEU A 170 -16.07 14.56 4.38
C LEU A 170 -16.59 15.82 5.09
N LYS A 171 -17.90 15.95 5.25
CA LYS A 171 -18.50 17.08 5.98
C LYS A 171 -18.13 17.14 7.47
N SER A 172 -17.72 16.03 8.06
CA SER A 172 -17.27 15.97 9.47
C SER A 172 -15.80 16.29 9.66
N ILE A 173 -15.03 16.43 8.59
CA ILE A 173 -13.60 16.80 8.67
C ILE A 173 -13.50 18.27 9.07
N PRO A 174 -12.74 18.59 10.12
CA PRO A 174 -12.53 19.96 10.52
C PRO A 174 -11.70 20.71 9.48
N ASP A 175 -12.02 21.99 9.30
CA ASP A 175 -11.19 22.90 8.53
C ASP A 175 -10.07 23.44 9.42
N ILE A 176 -8.86 22.97 9.19
CA ILE A 176 -7.68 23.29 9.99
C ILE A 176 -6.69 24.04 9.12
N ARG A 177 -6.30 25.22 9.59
CA ARG A 177 -5.23 26.03 9.00
C ARG A 177 -4.28 26.51 10.09
N GLU A 178 -3.09 25.96 10.10
CA GLU A 178 -2.00 26.33 11.00
C GLU A 178 -0.73 26.55 10.20
N ASP A 179 0.31 27.07 10.85
CA ASP A 179 1.63 27.15 10.24
C ASP A 179 2.11 25.76 9.82
N SER A 180 2.40 25.61 8.52
CA SER A 180 2.83 24.34 7.90
C SER A 180 1.87 23.14 8.08
N LEU A 181 0.56 23.41 8.24
CA LEU A 181 -0.49 22.40 8.27
C LEU A 181 -1.81 22.95 7.73
N ILE A 182 -2.36 22.27 6.72
CA ILE A 182 -3.72 22.49 6.22
C ILE A 182 -4.42 21.14 6.15
N ILE A 183 -5.64 21.06 6.69
CA ILE A 183 -6.56 19.92 6.52
C ILE A 183 -7.93 20.53 6.20
N SER A 184 -8.54 20.16 5.09
CA SER A 184 -9.87 20.64 4.74
C SER A 184 -10.61 19.66 3.82
N ALA A 185 -11.92 19.65 3.94
CA ALA A 185 -12.85 19.06 2.98
C ALA A 185 -13.93 20.09 2.54
N ASP A 186 -13.77 21.34 2.93
CA ASP A 186 -14.62 22.45 2.49
C ASP A 186 -14.06 23.05 1.19
N LYS A 187 -14.87 23.04 0.12
CA LYS A 187 -14.40 23.43 -1.22
C LYS A 187 -14.03 24.91 -1.31
N ASP A 188 -14.74 25.76 -0.61
CA ASP A 188 -14.49 27.21 -0.66
C ASP A 188 -13.23 27.54 0.11
N SER A 189 -13.03 26.93 1.29
CA SER A 189 -11.79 27.04 2.06
C SER A 189 -10.57 26.53 1.29
N MET A 190 -10.69 25.34 0.67
CA MET A 190 -9.60 24.77 -0.14
C MET A 190 -9.22 25.66 -1.31
N ALA A 191 -10.21 26.19 -2.04
CA ALA A 191 -9.97 27.10 -3.15
C ALA A 191 -9.26 28.38 -2.68
N GLY A 192 -9.72 28.97 -1.56
CA GLY A 192 -9.09 30.14 -0.96
C GLY A 192 -7.65 29.89 -0.53
N TYR A 193 -7.35 28.74 0.09
CA TYR A 193 -5.98 28.37 0.49
C TYR A 193 -5.03 28.23 -0.71
N MET A 194 -5.51 27.59 -1.80
CA MET A 194 -4.71 27.46 -3.03
C MET A 194 -4.45 28.80 -3.70
N GLU A 195 -5.47 29.66 -3.79
CA GLU A 195 -5.32 30.99 -4.39
C GLU A 195 -4.36 31.86 -3.59
N GLU A 196 -4.52 31.94 -2.27
CA GLU A 196 -3.61 32.68 -1.40
C GLU A 196 -2.18 32.13 -1.47
N ALA A 197 -1.98 30.81 -1.53
CA ALA A 197 -0.66 30.21 -1.69
C ALA A 197 -0.04 30.57 -3.05
N TYR A 198 -0.84 30.68 -4.10
CA TYR A 198 -0.40 31.05 -5.44
C TYR A 198 0.01 32.52 -5.52
N GLU A 199 -0.70 33.43 -4.85
CA GLU A 199 -0.47 34.87 -4.91
C GLU A 199 0.72 35.37 -4.06
N ARG A 200 1.22 34.54 -3.13
CA ARG A 200 2.34 34.94 -2.26
C ARG A 200 3.62 35.17 -3.05
N ASN A 201 4.21 36.35 -2.87
CA ASN A 201 5.45 36.77 -3.53
C ASN A 201 6.70 35.98 -3.10
N SER A 202 6.73 35.42 -1.88
CA SER A 202 7.77 34.51 -1.41
C SER A 202 7.16 33.12 -1.21
N ARG A 203 7.30 32.25 -2.19
CA ARG A 203 6.79 30.89 -2.12
C ARG A 203 7.74 30.03 -1.30
N THR A 204 7.26 29.60 -0.14
CA THR A 204 7.90 28.49 0.55
C THR A 204 7.49 27.19 -0.15
N LEU A 205 8.29 26.14 -0.02
CA LEU A 205 7.94 24.81 -0.57
C LEU A 205 6.54 24.36 -0.10
N PHE A 206 6.17 24.65 1.15
CA PHE A 206 4.83 24.36 1.66
C PHE A 206 3.74 25.05 0.83
N ASN A 207 3.89 26.36 0.54
CA ASN A 207 2.93 27.09 -0.28
C ASN A 207 2.89 26.56 -1.73
N GLU A 208 4.02 26.15 -2.28
CA GLU A 208 4.07 25.51 -3.60
C GLU A 208 3.29 24.20 -3.61
N CYS A 209 3.44 23.37 -2.58
CA CYS A 209 2.67 22.15 -2.43
C CYS A 209 1.16 22.44 -2.35
N VAL A 210 0.73 23.48 -1.62
CA VAL A 210 -0.68 23.89 -1.54
C VAL A 210 -1.19 24.41 -2.88
N ALA A 211 -0.44 25.27 -3.57
CA ALA A 211 -0.83 25.87 -4.85
C ALA A 211 -0.97 24.83 -5.99
N ASN A 212 -0.25 23.71 -5.90
CA ASN A 212 -0.23 22.64 -6.91
C ASN A 212 -1.29 21.56 -6.70
N LEU A 213 -2.16 21.69 -5.70
CA LEU A 213 -3.26 20.75 -5.49
C LEU A 213 -4.34 20.86 -6.58
N SER A 214 -5.11 19.80 -6.77
CA SER A 214 -6.26 19.82 -7.68
C SER A 214 -7.42 20.60 -7.08
N ARG A 215 -8.03 21.48 -7.87
CA ARG A 215 -9.26 22.20 -7.50
C ARG A 215 -10.48 21.28 -7.40
N ASP A 216 -10.42 20.09 -8.00
CA ASP A 216 -11.50 19.08 -7.96
C ASP A 216 -11.39 18.15 -6.76
N ALA A 217 -10.44 18.39 -5.84
CA ALA A 217 -10.33 17.61 -4.64
C ALA A 217 -11.56 17.76 -3.74
N ALA A 218 -11.98 16.65 -3.13
CA ALA A 218 -13.02 16.64 -2.09
C ALA A 218 -12.44 16.67 -0.68
N PHE A 219 -11.12 16.42 -0.58
CA PHE A 219 -10.35 16.50 0.66
C PHE A 219 -8.90 16.85 0.31
N MET A 220 -8.29 17.67 1.15
CA MET A 220 -6.86 17.95 1.09
C MET A 220 -6.22 17.94 2.48
N LEU A 221 -4.97 17.47 2.52
CA LEU A 221 -4.07 17.61 3.65
C LEU A 221 -2.71 18.02 3.12
N VAL A 222 -2.16 19.11 3.64
CA VAL A 222 -0.75 19.49 3.42
C VAL A 222 -0.09 19.67 4.77
N ALA A 223 1.00 18.97 5.00
CA ALA A 223 1.69 19.01 6.30
C ALA A 223 3.21 18.91 6.15
N ASP A 224 3.93 19.65 6.97
CA ASP A 224 5.34 19.39 7.22
C ASP A 224 5.48 18.09 8.02
N MET A 225 6.18 17.09 7.46
CA MET A 225 6.36 15.78 8.09
C MET A 225 7.12 15.83 9.41
N ASN A 226 7.93 16.87 9.64
CA ASN A 226 8.51 17.13 10.96
C ASN A 226 7.42 17.42 12.02
N LYS A 227 6.36 18.13 11.65
CA LYS A 227 5.20 18.38 12.52
C LYS A 227 4.41 17.09 12.78
N VAL A 228 4.23 16.27 11.74
CA VAL A 228 3.57 14.96 11.85
C VAL A 228 4.34 14.02 12.78
N SER A 229 5.67 13.94 12.63
CA SER A 229 6.52 13.05 13.43
C SER A 229 6.55 13.39 14.92
N ARG A 230 6.32 14.66 15.28
CA ARG A 230 6.27 15.11 16.69
C ARG A 230 4.96 14.77 17.38
N ASN A 231 3.87 14.61 16.63
CA ASN A 231 2.55 14.29 17.19
C ASN A 231 1.76 13.42 16.20
N PRO A 232 2.19 12.17 15.96
CA PRO A 232 1.57 11.30 14.96
C PRO A 232 0.10 10.96 15.28
N GLU A 233 -0.27 10.85 16.55
CA GLU A 233 -1.63 10.52 17.00
C GLU A 233 -2.68 11.51 16.47
N ARG A 234 -2.32 12.76 16.33
CA ARG A 234 -3.21 13.79 15.74
C ARG A 234 -3.61 13.50 14.30
N PHE A 235 -2.78 12.77 13.58
CA PHE A 235 -2.93 12.49 12.16
C PHE A 235 -3.49 11.11 11.85
N GLU A 236 -3.70 10.27 12.87
CA GLU A 236 -4.29 8.93 12.71
C GLU A 236 -5.61 8.91 11.93
N PRO A 237 -6.53 9.88 12.09
CA PRO A 237 -7.75 9.90 11.29
C PRO A 237 -7.53 10.14 9.80
N TYR A 238 -6.40 10.75 9.40
CA TYR A 238 -6.18 11.27 8.05
C TYR A 238 -5.09 10.53 7.27
N LEU A 239 -4.11 9.94 7.95
CA LEU A 239 -2.95 9.33 7.32
C LEU A 239 -2.87 7.83 7.60
N PRO A 240 -2.48 7.02 6.60
CA PRO A 240 -2.27 5.60 6.79
C PRO A 240 -1.22 5.30 7.88
N ALA A 241 -1.44 4.24 8.65
CA ALA A 241 -0.55 3.83 9.74
C ALA A 241 0.91 3.68 9.30
N PHE A 242 1.16 3.13 8.10
CA PHE A 242 2.52 2.96 7.60
C PHE A 242 3.30 4.29 7.45
N LEU A 243 2.60 5.40 7.13
CA LEU A 243 3.23 6.72 7.06
C LEU A 243 3.50 7.28 8.47
N LEU A 244 2.59 7.05 9.41
CA LEU A 244 2.73 7.54 10.78
C LEU A 244 3.83 6.79 11.55
N GLU A 245 3.88 5.47 11.43
CA GLU A 245 4.91 4.63 12.04
C GLU A 245 6.31 4.95 11.54
N ASN A 246 6.42 5.40 10.28
CA ASN A 246 7.67 5.76 9.63
C ASN A 246 7.86 7.28 9.49
N ALA A 247 7.02 8.11 10.10
CA ALA A 247 7.09 9.57 9.99
C ALA A 247 8.48 10.16 10.31
N PRO A 248 9.27 9.62 11.26
CA PRO A 248 10.63 10.09 11.49
C PRO A 248 11.56 9.97 10.29
N LEU A 249 11.34 9.02 9.37
CA LEU A 249 12.13 8.87 8.14
C LEU A 249 11.83 9.98 7.11
N PHE A 250 10.65 10.61 7.22
CA PHE A 250 10.16 11.60 6.28
C PHE A 250 10.19 13.04 6.82
N GLN A 251 10.91 13.32 7.91
CA GLN A 251 10.96 14.65 8.53
C GLN A 251 11.40 15.78 7.59
N SER A 252 12.23 15.45 6.60
CA SER A 252 12.71 16.39 5.57
C SER A 252 11.75 16.54 4.40
N PHE A 253 10.49 16.15 4.53
CA PHE A 253 9.51 16.24 3.44
C PHE A 253 8.29 17.10 3.83
N ILE A 254 7.68 17.68 2.82
CA ILE A 254 6.30 18.16 2.87
C ILE A 254 5.43 17.07 2.27
N LEU A 255 4.41 16.62 3.00
CA LEU A 255 3.35 15.75 2.51
C LEU A 255 2.21 16.60 1.99
N SER A 256 1.77 16.32 0.78
CA SER A 256 0.46 16.72 0.28
C SER A 256 -0.36 15.48 -0.05
N ALA A 257 -1.58 15.41 0.45
CA ALA A 257 -2.52 14.34 0.19
C ALA A 257 -3.86 14.92 -0.24
N GLN A 258 -4.46 14.32 -1.25
CA GLN A 258 -5.78 14.74 -1.74
C GLN A 258 -6.61 13.53 -2.14
N LEU A 259 -7.91 13.67 -2.00
CA LEU A 259 -8.92 12.71 -2.40
C LEU A 259 -9.90 13.39 -3.34
N SER A 260 -10.18 12.77 -4.46
CA SER A 260 -11.20 13.22 -5.42
C SER A 260 -12.24 12.13 -5.61
N VAL A 261 -13.49 12.56 -5.76
CA VAL A 261 -14.61 11.66 -6.08
C VAL A 261 -14.78 11.64 -7.59
N VAL A 262 -14.55 10.49 -8.23
CA VAL A 262 -14.62 10.35 -9.69
C VAL A 262 -15.57 9.20 -10.02
N ASN A 263 -16.78 9.53 -10.48
CA ASN A 263 -17.83 8.57 -10.75
C ASN A 263 -18.19 7.76 -9.48
N ASP A 264 -17.91 6.45 -9.50
CA ASP A 264 -18.20 5.48 -8.43
C ASP A 264 -16.96 5.06 -7.62
N ARG A 265 -15.84 5.78 -7.77
CA ARG A 265 -14.57 5.49 -7.08
C ARG A 265 -13.95 6.73 -6.47
N LEU A 266 -13.03 6.51 -5.56
CA LEU A 266 -12.23 7.56 -4.95
C LEU A 266 -10.82 7.50 -5.54
N SER A 267 -10.40 8.59 -6.18
CA SER A 267 -9.03 8.76 -6.61
C SER A 267 -8.24 9.48 -5.53
N HIS A 268 -7.07 8.97 -5.21
CA HIS A 268 -6.18 9.56 -4.21
C HIS A 268 -4.80 9.82 -4.79
N ILE A 269 -4.19 10.90 -4.32
CA ILE A 269 -2.82 11.28 -4.63
C ILE A 269 -2.16 11.70 -3.32
N MET A 270 -1.01 11.10 -3.02
CA MET A 270 -0.14 11.52 -1.93
C MET A 270 1.24 11.83 -2.50
N VAL A 271 1.78 12.97 -2.15
CA VAL A 271 3.09 13.42 -2.64
C VAL A 271 3.95 13.82 -1.45
N LEU A 272 5.12 13.22 -1.35
CA LEU A 272 6.17 13.61 -0.42
C LEU A 272 7.23 14.38 -1.22
N THR A 273 7.37 15.69 -0.94
CA THR A 273 8.32 16.57 -1.59
C THR A 273 9.46 16.88 -0.63
N TYR A 274 10.70 16.62 -1.05
CA TYR A 274 11.88 16.85 -0.23
C TYR A 274 12.12 18.35 0.01
N LYS A 275 12.49 18.69 1.24
CA LYS A 275 12.92 20.06 1.64
C LYS A 275 14.44 20.10 1.57
N ASP A 276 14.98 20.97 0.75
CA ASP A 276 16.41 21.29 0.73
C ASP A 276 16.89 21.96 2.02
#